data_7922a106e67568244942d6583bb981d7
#
_entry.id   7922a106e67568244942d6583bb981d7
#
_cell.length_a   1.000
_cell.length_b   1.000
_cell.length_c   1.000
_cell.angle_alpha   90.00
_cell.angle_beta   90.00
_cell.angle_gamma   90.00
#
_symmetry.space_group_name_H-M   'P 1'
#
loop_
_entity.id
_entity.type
_entity.pdbx_description
1 polymer ?
#
loop_
_entity_poly.entity_id
_entity_poly.type
_entity_poly.pdbx_seq_one_letter_code
_entity_poly.pdbx_strand_id
1 'polypeptide(L)'
;MSEPARILLAEDDRILRKAGEATLRKKGYMVIAAVDGEDALAKAREHKPDLILLDVIMPKLQGFDVLAGLKGDPDTRDIPVIMLSNLEQESDIRKAIEGGAHAYLVKSNVQLEELAAKVADALDRRKRP
;
A
#
# COMPACT_ATOMS: atom_id res chain seq x y z
N MET A 1 23.99 -6.22 -8.31
CA MET A 1 22.80 -5.36 -8.40
C MET A 1 21.64 -6.00 -7.64
N SER A 2 20.95 -5.22 -6.90
CA SER A 2 19.77 -5.73 -6.20
C SER A 2 18.58 -5.82 -7.16
N GLU A 3 17.68 -6.74 -6.89
CA GLU A 3 16.45 -6.83 -7.65
C GLU A 3 15.57 -5.60 -7.38
N PRO A 4 14.72 -5.22 -8.34
CA PRO A 4 13.78 -4.13 -8.10
C PRO A 4 12.84 -4.45 -6.94
N ALA A 5 12.48 -3.43 -6.18
CA ALA A 5 11.52 -3.58 -5.10
C ALA A 5 10.17 -3.98 -5.68
N ARG A 6 9.44 -4.80 -4.94
CA ARG A 6 8.13 -5.32 -5.33
C ARG A 6 7.06 -4.61 -4.51
N ILE A 7 6.12 -4.01 -5.19
CA ILE A 7 5.05 -3.23 -4.55
C ILE A 7 3.70 -3.88 -4.86
N LEU A 8 2.93 -4.15 -3.83
CA LEU A 8 1.55 -4.58 -3.97
C LEU A 8 0.67 -3.34 -3.97
N LEU A 9 -0.07 -3.14 -5.04
CA LEU A 9 -1.02 -2.03 -5.17
C LEU A 9 -2.44 -2.58 -5.11
N ALA A 10 -3.14 -2.30 -4.02
CA ALA A 10 -4.52 -2.73 -3.81
C ALA A 10 -5.46 -1.54 -4.06
N GLU A 11 -6.16 -1.58 -5.19
CA GLU A 11 -7.05 -0.53 -5.65
C GLU A 11 -8.14 -1.16 -6.51
N ASP A 12 -9.40 -0.97 -6.15
CA ASP A 12 -10.50 -1.55 -6.91
C ASP A 12 -10.86 -0.75 -8.18
N ASP A 13 -10.61 0.56 -8.20
CA ASP A 13 -10.85 1.37 -9.39
C ASP A 13 -9.81 1.05 -10.46
N ARG A 14 -10.28 0.53 -11.59
CA ARG A 14 -9.40 0.10 -12.66
C ARG A 14 -8.52 1.22 -13.22
N ILE A 15 -9.09 2.40 -13.40
CA ILE A 15 -8.35 3.53 -13.97
C ILE A 15 -7.25 3.98 -13.02
N LEU A 16 -7.58 4.16 -11.74
CA LEU A 16 -6.61 4.56 -10.73
C LEU A 16 -5.54 3.49 -10.53
N ARG A 17 -5.94 2.22 -10.54
CA ARG A 17 -5.00 1.11 -10.42
C ARG A 17 -4.01 1.09 -11.58
N LYS A 18 -4.50 1.22 -12.81
CA LYS A 18 -3.63 1.23 -14.00
C LYS A 18 -2.69 2.43 -14.01
N ALA A 19 -3.17 3.60 -13.59
CA ALA A 19 -2.32 4.79 -13.48
C ALA A 19 -1.22 4.60 -12.45
N GLY A 20 -1.56 4.04 -11.28
CA GLY A 20 -0.59 3.75 -10.23
C GLY A 20 0.44 2.73 -10.67
N GLU A 21 -0.01 1.64 -11.32
CA GLU A 21 0.90 0.63 -11.86
C GLU A 21 1.90 1.25 -12.84
N ALA A 22 1.42 2.05 -13.77
CA ALA A 22 2.29 2.66 -14.79
C ALA A 22 3.32 3.58 -14.15
N THR A 23 2.90 4.40 -13.19
CA THR A 23 3.81 5.32 -12.50
C THR A 23 4.90 4.57 -11.73
N LEU A 24 4.51 3.55 -10.99
CA LEU A 24 5.47 2.78 -10.19
C LEU A 24 6.44 1.98 -11.07
N ARG A 25 5.94 1.38 -12.14
CA ARG A 25 6.80 0.65 -13.08
C ARG A 25 7.80 1.58 -13.75
N LYS A 26 7.39 2.80 -14.06
CA LYS A 26 8.28 3.82 -14.63
C LYS A 26 9.43 4.17 -13.69
N LYS A 27 9.21 4.07 -12.38
CA LYS A 27 10.25 4.31 -11.37
C LYS A 27 11.13 3.09 -11.13
N GLY A 28 10.88 1.99 -11.84
CA GLY A 28 11.70 0.80 -11.75
C GLY A 28 11.20 -0.29 -10.80
N TYR A 29 10.01 -0.12 -10.24
CA TYR A 29 9.44 -1.13 -9.33
C TYR A 29 8.71 -2.23 -10.08
N MET A 30 8.70 -3.42 -9.49
CA MET A 30 7.78 -4.47 -9.91
C MET A 30 6.47 -4.27 -9.16
N VAL A 31 5.35 -4.38 -9.88
CA VAL A 31 4.03 -4.11 -9.28
C VAL A 31 3.16 -5.34 -9.37
N ILE A 32 2.57 -5.69 -8.23
CA ILE A 32 1.56 -6.75 -8.11
C ILE A 32 0.26 -6.03 -7.82
N ALA A 33 -0.76 -6.24 -8.64
CA ALA A 33 -2.04 -5.56 -8.49
C ALA A 33 -3.05 -6.44 -7.77
N ALA A 34 -3.79 -5.86 -6.83
CA ALA A 34 -4.92 -6.51 -6.17
C ALA A 34 -6.16 -5.66 -6.39
N VAL A 35 -7.30 -6.31 -6.58
CA VAL A 35 -8.55 -5.64 -6.97
C VAL A 35 -9.55 -5.45 -5.83
N ASP A 36 -9.34 -6.13 -4.72
CA ASP A 36 -10.17 -6.01 -3.52
C ASP A 36 -9.37 -6.41 -2.28
N GLY A 37 -10.01 -6.30 -1.10
CA GLY A 37 -9.32 -6.56 0.16
C GLY A 37 -8.90 -8.02 0.35
N GLU A 38 -9.73 -8.97 -0.07
CA GLU A 38 -9.37 -10.38 0.04
C GLU A 38 -8.19 -10.72 -0.86
N ASP A 39 -8.22 -10.21 -2.09
CA ASP A 39 -7.15 -10.38 -3.05
C ASP A 39 -5.84 -9.78 -2.53
N ALA A 40 -5.93 -8.61 -1.87
CA ALA A 40 -4.77 -7.95 -1.29
C ALA A 40 -4.11 -8.82 -0.20
N LEU A 41 -4.89 -9.37 0.71
CA LEU A 41 -4.35 -10.26 1.75
C LEU A 41 -3.71 -11.51 1.16
N ALA A 42 -4.40 -12.16 0.23
CA ALA A 42 -3.90 -13.37 -0.41
C ALA A 42 -2.57 -13.11 -1.13
N LYS A 43 -2.51 -12.04 -1.90
CA LYS A 43 -1.29 -11.70 -2.65
C LYS A 43 -0.15 -11.23 -1.76
N ALA A 44 -0.46 -10.54 -0.66
CA ALA A 44 0.57 -10.16 0.30
C ALA A 44 1.23 -11.38 0.92
N ARG A 45 0.44 -12.39 1.29
CA ARG A 45 0.95 -13.63 1.86
C ARG A 45 1.73 -14.45 0.86
N GLU A 46 1.24 -14.51 -0.38
CA GLU A 46 1.87 -15.28 -1.45
C GLU A 46 3.19 -14.65 -1.91
N HIS A 47 3.18 -13.36 -2.19
CA HIS A 47 4.31 -12.69 -2.81
C HIS A 47 5.26 -12.00 -1.84
N LYS A 48 4.81 -11.71 -0.63
CA LYS A 48 5.59 -10.99 0.39
C LYS A 48 6.29 -9.77 -0.19
N PRO A 49 5.51 -8.79 -0.69
CA PRO A 49 6.10 -7.61 -1.32
C PRO A 49 6.93 -6.78 -0.35
N ASP A 50 7.72 -5.87 -0.88
CA ASP A 50 8.54 -4.98 -0.07
C ASP A 50 7.74 -3.82 0.51
N LEU A 51 6.60 -3.49 -0.11
CA LEU A 51 5.71 -2.40 0.33
C LEU A 51 4.31 -2.65 -0.21
N ILE A 52 3.31 -2.20 0.54
CA ILE A 52 1.91 -2.31 0.15
C ILE A 52 1.28 -0.92 0.10
N LEU A 53 0.68 -0.58 -1.03
CA LEU A 53 -0.19 0.59 -1.19
C LEU A 53 -1.61 0.08 -1.12
N LEU A 54 -2.39 0.59 -0.16
CA LEU A 54 -3.66 0.01 0.20
C LEU A 54 -4.76 1.06 0.27
N ASP A 55 -5.78 0.93 -0.58
CA ASP A 55 -6.96 1.77 -0.49
C ASP A 55 -7.79 1.38 0.73
N VAL A 56 -8.37 2.37 1.40
CA VAL A 56 -9.23 2.12 2.55
C VAL A 56 -10.58 1.55 2.12
N ILE A 57 -11.16 2.07 1.03
CA ILE A 57 -12.50 1.67 0.59
C ILE A 57 -12.39 0.70 -0.58
N MET A 58 -12.63 -0.58 -0.31
CA MET A 58 -12.60 -1.64 -1.31
C MET A 58 -13.72 -2.63 -1.06
N PRO A 59 -14.17 -3.36 -2.10
CA PRO A 59 -15.13 -4.45 -1.93
C PRO A 59 -14.56 -5.59 -1.09
N LYS A 60 -15.43 -6.38 -0.55
CA LYS A 60 -15.18 -7.62 0.20
C LYS A 60 -14.53 -7.41 1.55
N LEU A 61 -13.44 -6.67 1.60
CA LEU A 61 -12.73 -6.44 2.86
C LEU A 61 -12.11 -5.05 2.79
N GLN A 62 -12.48 -4.18 3.72
CA GLN A 62 -12.00 -2.80 3.73
C GLN A 62 -10.54 -2.72 4.12
N GLY A 63 -9.89 -1.62 3.74
CA GLY A 63 -8.47 -1.43 3.97
C GLY A 63 -8.04 -1.53 5.43
N PHE A 64 -8.86 -1.05 6.37
CA PHE A 64 -8.52 -1.18 7.79
C PHE A 64 -8.49 -2.64 8.24
N ASP A 65 -9.39 -3.47 7.69
CA ASP A 65 -9.42 -4.90 7.99
C ASP A 65 -8.23 -5.62 7.35
N VAL A 66 -7.87 -5.22 6.15
CA VAL A 66 -6.67 -5.74 5.48
C VAL A 66 -5.42 -5.39 6.29
N LEU A 67 -5.32 -4.15 6.74
CA LEU A 67 -4.20 -3.69 7.57
C LEU A 67 -4.10 -4.54 8.85
N ALA A 68 -5.22 -4.76 9.53
CA ALA A 68 -5.24 -5.59 10.73
C ALA A 68 -4.78 -7.01 10.44
N GLY A 69 -5.22 -7.58 9.33
CA GLY A 69 -4.81 -8.92 8.91
C GLY A 69 -3.31 -9.00 8.62
N LEU A 70 -2.76 -7.99 7.96
CA LEU A 70 -1.33 -7.93 7.64
C LEU A 70 -0.49 -7.80 8.91
N LYS A 71 -0.89 -6.94 9.83
CA LYS A 71 -0.13 -6.70 11.06
C LYS A 71 -0.29 -7.82 12.09
N GLY A 72 -1.36 -8.61 11.97
CA GLY A 72 -1.57 -9.78 12.80
C GLY A 72 -0.84 -11.04 12.33
N ASP A 73 -0.25 -11.03 11.16
CA ASP A 73 0.42 -12.18 10.56
C ASP A 73 1.94 -12.00 10.64
N PRO A 74 2.66 -12.92 11.29
CA PRO A 74 4.14 -12.82 11.38
C PRO A 74 4.84 -12.71 10.03
N ASP A 75 4.26 -13.28 8.97
CA ASP A 75 4.87 -13.26 7.63
C ASP A 75 4.74 -11.91 6.93
N THR A 76 3.78 -11.07 7.32
CA THR A 76 3.51 -9.82 6.63
C THR A 76 3.59 -8.59 7.53
N ARG A 77 3.66 -8.74 8.85
CA ARG A 77 3.57 -7.61 9.78
C ARG A 77 4.67 -6.57 9.62
N ASP A 78 5.83 -6.96 9.12
CA ASP A 78 6.96 -6.04 8.96
C ASP A 78 6.98 -5.32 7.62
N ILE A 79 6.04 -5.64 6.72
CA ILE A 79 5.93 -4.97 5.43
C ILE A 79 5.31 -3.60 5.65
N PRO A 80 5.97 -2.51 5.22
CA PRO A 80 5.37 -1.17 5.37
C PRO A 80 4.13 -1.03 4.51
N VAL A 81 3.10 -0.40 5.08
CA VAL A 81 1.82 -0.18 4.42
C VAL A 81 1.57 1.33 4.35
N ILE A 82 1.33 1.83 3.15
CA ILE A 82 0.87 3.20 2.94
C ILE A 82 -0.59 3.13 2.54
N MET A 83 -1.45 3.76 3.33
CA MET A 83 -2.87 3.79 3.04
C MET A 83 -3.21 4.99 2.18
N LEU A 84 -4.09 4.78 1.21
CA LEU A 84 -4.58 5.80 0.30
C LEU A 84 -6.09 5.87 0.40
N SER A 85 -6.65 7.06 0.56
CA SER A 85 -8.10 7.20 0.61
C SER A 85 -8.52 8.65 0.41
N ASN A 86 -9.79 8.85 0.03
CA ASN A 86 -10.39 10.17 0.04
C ASN A 86 -11.01 10.53 1.38
N LEU A 87 -10.94 9.63 2.37
CA LEU A 87 -11.39 9.94 3.73
C LEU A 87 -10.38 10.87 4.39
N GLU A 88 -10.84 12.05 4.80
CA GLU A 88 -9.96 13.10 5.33
C GLU A 88 -10.08 13.32 6.83
N GLN A 89 -10.96 12.59 7.51
CA GLN A 89 -11.16 12.81 8.93
C GLN A 89 -9.94 12.38 9.73
N GLU A 90 -9.62 13.16 10.73
CA GLU A 90 -8.51 12.89 11.62
C GLU A 90 -8.63 11.51 12.29
N SER A 91 -9.86 11.08 12.58
CA SER A 91 -10.11 9.76 13.17
C SER A 91 -9.70 8.63 12.24
N ASP A 92 -9.88 8.80 10.91
CA ASP A 92 -9.49 7.79 9.92
C ASP A 92 -7.97 7.68 9.85
N ILE A 93 -7.30 8.82 9.82
CA ILE A 93 -5.84 8.88 9.78
C ILE A 93 -5.25 8.24 11.04
N ARG A 94 -5.81 8.60 12.22
CA ARG A 94 -5.37 8.04 13.48
C ARG A 94 -5.56 6.53 13.53
N LYS A 95 -6.70 6.05 13.06
CA LYS A 95 -7.00 4.63 13.01
C LYS A 95 -5.97 3.86 12.17
N ALA A 96 -5.58 4.43 11.03
CA ALA A 96 -4.57 3.82 10.17
C ALA A 96 -3.20 3.75 10.87
N ILE A 97 -2.76 4.86 11.44
CA ILE A 97 -1.45 4.91 12.10
C ILE A 97 -1.40 4.01 13.34
N GLU A 98 -2.45 4.02 14.16
CA GLU A 98 -2.55 3.14 15.32
C GLU A 98 -2.61 1.67 14.90
N GLY A 99 -3.19 1.38 13.75
CA GLY A 99 -3.23 0.04 13.19
C GLY A 99 -1.90 -0.44 12.61
N GLY A 100 -0.90 0.43 12.55
CA GLY A 100 0.43 0.07 12.10
C GLY A 100 0.79 0.53 10.68
N ALA A 101 -0.02 1.38 10.06
CA ALA A 101 0.32 1.94 8.75
C ALA A 101 1.54 2.85 8.87
N HIS A 102 2.42 2.79 7.89
CA HIS A 102 3.59 3.67 7.83
C HIS A 102 3.18 5.11 7.53
N ALA A 103 2.17 5.28 6.67
CA ALA A 103 1.68 6.60 6.28
C ALA A 103 0.24 6.50 5.80
N TYR A 104 -0.45 7.62 5.80
CA TYR A 104 -1.80 7.76 5.27
C TYR A 104 -1.81 8.97 4.34
N LEU A 105 -2.21 8.77 3.10
CA LEU A 105 -2.25 9.83 2.09
C LEU A 105 -3.68 10.01 1.60
N VAL A 106 -4.10 11.26 1.46
CA VAL A 106 -5.43 11.59 0.94
C VAL A 106 -5.33 11.72 -0.58
N LYS A 107 -6.03 10.85 -1.30
CA LYS A 107 -5.95 10.75 -2.77
C LYS A 107 -6.13 12.08 -3.50
N SER A 108 -7.08 12.89 -3.07
CA SER A 108 -7.36 14.17 -3.73
C SER A 108 -6.24 15.20 -3.56
N ASN A 109 -5.36 15.01 -2.57
CA ASN A 109 -4.29 15.96 -2.26
C ASN A 109 -2.91 15.49 -2.71
N VAL A 110 -2.78 14.26 -3.15
CA VAL A 110 -1.49 13.64 -3.46
C VAL A 110 -1.34 13.47 -4.96
N GLN A 111 -0.27 14.01 -5.51
CA GLN A 111 0.10 13.77 -6.90
C GLN A 111 0.93 12.49 -6.99
N LEU A 112 0.95 11.90 -8.20
CA LEU A 112 1.67 10.64 -8.40
C LEU A 112 3.16 10.74 -8.05
N GLU A 113 3.77 11.90 -8.29
CA GLU A 113 5.18 12.11 -7.94
C GLU A 113 5.40 12.14 -6.42
N GLU A 114 4.45 12.69 -5.67
CA GLU A 114 4.50 12.68 -4.20
C GLU A 114 4.33 11.26 -3.68
N LEU A 115 3.43 10.48 -4.29
CA LEU A 115 3.23 9.09 -3.93
C LEU A 115 4.52 8.30 -4.14
N ALA A 116 5.17 8.49 -5.28
CA ALA A 116 6.44 7.82 -5.59
C ALA A 116 7.52 8.19 -4.58
N ALA A 117 7.57 9.45 -4.15
CA ALA A 117 8.53 9.89 -3.13
C ALA A 117 8.28 9.22 -1.78
N LYS A 118 7.01 9.08 -1.37
CA LYS A 118 6.65 8.41 -0.13
C LYS A 118 6.98 6.92 -0.17
N VAL A 119 6.77 6.29 -1.32
CA VAL A 119 7.14 4.89 -1.53
C VAL A 119 8.66 4.71 -1.37
N ALA A 120 9.44 5.57 -2.03
CA ALA A 120 10.90 5.50 -1.95
C ALA A 120 11.39 5.69 -0.51
N ASP A 121 10.79 6.62 0.23
CA ASP A 121 11.14 6.86 1.63
C ASP A 121 10.85 5.64 2.51
N ALA A 122 9.68 5.03 2.34
CA ALA A 122 9.30 3.86 3.12
C ALA A 122 10.20 2.67 2.84
N LEU A 123 10.55 2.45 1.58
CA LEU A 123 11.47 1.37 1.18
C LEU A 123 12.88 1.59 1.74
N ASP A 124 13.35 2.84 1.70
CA ASP A 124 14.67 3.18 2.23
C ASP A 124 14.74 2.93 3.74
N ARG A 125 13.71 3.33 4.48
CA ARG A 125 13.65 3.11 5.93
C ARG A 125 13.62 1.63 6.29
N ARG A 126 12.92 0.83 5.51
CA ARG A 126 12.85 -0.62 5.75
C ARG A 126 14.20 -1.29 5.64
N LYS A 127 15.07 -0.79 4.74
CA LYS A 127 16.41 -1.36 4.52
C LYS A 127 17.41 -1.00 5.59
N ARG A 128 17.12 -0.02 6.43
CA ARG A 128 18.03 0.38 7.51
C ARG A 128 17.94 -0.58 8.67
N PRO A 129 19.09 -0.92 9.29
CA PRO A 129 19.09 -1.76 10.49
C PRO A 129 18.43 -1.09 11.69
#